data_bf58ce06602302909cfaa08cbb0680f9
#
_entry.id   bf58ce06602302909cfaa08cbb0680f9
#
_cell.length_a   1.000
_cell.length_b   1.000
_cell.length_c   1.000
_cell.angle_alpha   90.00
_cell.angle_beta   90.00
_cell.angle_gamma   90.00
#
_symmetry.space_group_name_H-M   'P 1'
#
loop_
_entity.id
_entity.type
_entity.pdbx_description
1 polymer ?
#
loop_
_entity_poly.entity_id
_entity_poly.type
_entity_poly.pdbx_seq_one_letter_code
_entity_poly.pdbx_strand_id
1 'polypeptide(L)'
;MRSLFLAGALALLMSGAAAAQPPRNPALLVPQSAPELDFVAVPNRLPLPPGVTMGAPASVAFDAKGHMWVLTRGAQPLFEFDEGGAFLRAFGDDLHFTRTHGLRFDRDGNIWVSDVGSHIVVKLNLQGQVLLTLGVRGEAGAWDETAGSRRLNQPNDVAFGRDGEIFVVQGHTPGASGDARVLKFDRTGRFIKSWGGKGKEPGRFEVAHGIAVDAAGLLWVTDRENQRIQIFDADGAFVREMPYAGLPCALDIGRQYIYMVNGFAGQVLRLDLNGRVLAATGKPGKGLGEFGEAHFITVSPSGDLYVADSVNGTLQKFVHRK
;
A
#
# COMPACT_ATOMS: atom_id res chain seq x y z
N MET A 1 -52.69 19.49 37.92
CA MET A 1 -52.59 18.94 36.57
C MET A 1 -51.30 19.42 35.94
N ARG A 2 -50.27 18.60 35.90
CA ARG A 2 -48.98 18.88 35.24
C ARG A 2 -48.80 17.83 34.14
N SER A 3 -48.88 18.27 32.90
CA SER A 3 -48.68 17.47 31.72
C SER A 3 -47.21 17.26 31.48
N LEU A 4 -46.71 16.01 31.49
CA LEU A 4 -45.38 15.62 31.01
C LEU A 4 -45.44 15.48 29.47
N PHE A 5 -44.63 16.24 28.76
CA PHE A 5 -44.30 15.97 27.37
C PHE A 5 -43.10 15.05 27.30
N LEU A 6 -43.28 13.83 26.81
CA LEU A 6 -42.18 12.94 26.38
C LEU A 6 -41.74 13.39 24.98
N ALA A 7 -40.54 13.88 24.86
CA ALA A 7 -39.88 14.08 23.56
C ALA A 7 -39.15 12.80 23.19
N GLY A 8 -39.70 12.07 22.22
CA GLY A 8 -39.04 10.91 21.61
C GLY A 8 -37.99 11.39 20.61
N ALA A 9 -36.73 11.14 20.89
CA ALA A 9 -35.62 11.34 19.94
C ALA A 9 -35.62 10.20 18.90
N LEU A 10 -35.97 10.51 17.67
CA LEU A 10 -35.87 9.62 16.52
C LEU A 10 -34.43 9.63 16.02
N ALA A 11 -33.63 8.60 16.32
CA ALA A 11 -32.30 8.43 15.78
C ALA A 11 -32.41 8.00 14.31
N LEU A 12 -32.14 8.92 13.37
CA LEU A 12 -31.97 8.59 11.94
C LEU A 12 -30.65 7.82 11.81
N LEU A 13 -30.74 6.52 11.58
CA LEU A 13 -29.64 5.71 11.06
C LEU A 13 -29.39 6.11 9.59
N MET A 14 -28.45 6.99 9.37
CA MET A 14 -27.91 7.23 8.03
C MET A 14 -27.07 6.01 7.63
N SER A 15 -27.65 5.08 6.89
CA SER A 15 -26.93 4.08 6.13
C SER A 15 -26.17 4.79 5.02
N GLY A 16 -24.90 5.09 5.24
CA GLY A 16 -24.01 5.58 4.21
C GLY A 16 -23.84 4.53 3.12
N ALA A 17 -24.58 4.64 2.03
CA ALA A 17 -24.30 3.90 0.82
C ALA A 17 -22.89 4.30 0.38
N ALA A 18 -21.97 3.34 0.34
CA ALA A 18 -20.66 3.55 -0.26
C ALA A 18 -20.87 4.02 -1.69
N ALA A 19 -20.46 5.26 -1.98
CA ALA A 19 -20.55 5.81 -3.31
C ALA A 19 -19.82 4.89 -4.27
N ALA A 20 -20.53 4.37 -5.28
CA ALA A 20 -19.95 3.53 -6.31
C ALA A 20 -18.80 4.31 -6.96
N GLN A 21 -17.61 3.70 -7.00
CA GLN A 21 -16.48 4.32 -7.69
C GLN A 21 -16.87 4.55 -9.16
N PRO A 22 -16.51 5.70 -9.75
CA PRO A 22 -16.78 5.95 -11.16
C PRO A 22 -16.18 4.83 -12.03
N PRO A 23 -16.81 4.48 -13.15
CA PRO A 23 -16.33 3.42 -14.03
C PRO A 23 -14.89 3.76 -14.47
N ARG A 24 -13.99 2.82 -14.27
CA ARG A 24 -12.58 2.99 -14.70
C ARG A 24 -12.49 2.89 -16.21
N ASN A 25 -11.50 3.57 -16.78
CA ASN A 25 -11.15 3.42 -18.18
C ASN A 25 -10.81 1.94 -18.47
N PRO A 26 -11.55 1.23 -19.37
CA PRO A 26 -11.31 -0.18 -19.66
C PRO A 26 -9.88 -0.49 -20.12
N ALA A 27 -9.19 0.45 -20.77
CA ALA A 27 -7.81 0.27 -21.18
C ALA A 27 -6.83 0.04 -20.00
N LEU A 28 -7.18 0.54 -18.80
CA LEU A 28 -6.41 0.34 -17.57
C LEU A 28 -6.64 -1.03 -16.92
N LEU A 29 -7.60 -1.81 -17.39
CA LEU A 29 -7.98 -3.11 -16.85
C LEU A 29 -7.43 -4.28 -17.68
N VAL A 30 -6.70 -3.98 -18.76
CA VAL A 30 -6.13 -5.01 -19.64
C VAL A 30 -5.01 -5.75 -18.89
N PRO A 31 -5.08 -7.08 -18.77
CA PRO A 31 -4.03 -7.84 -18.10
C PRO A 31 -2.73 -7.86 -18.93
N GLN A 32 -1.61 -7.93 -18.24
CA GLN A 32 -0.32 -8.15 -18.85
C GLN A 32 -0.25 -9.58 -19.40
N SER A 33 0.06 -9.72 -20.69
CA SER A 33 0.30 -11.04 -21.31
C SER A 33 1.68 -11.55 -20.93
N ALA A 34 1.74 -12.79 -20.40
CA ALA A 34 2.98 -13.45 -20.00
C ALA A 34 2.74 -14.95 -19.86
N PRO A 35 3.80 -15.79 -19.82
CA PRO A 35 3.70 -17.20 -19.40
C PRO A 35 3.08 -17.31 -18.00
N GLU A 36 2.48 -18.47 -17.70
CA GLU A 36 1.93 -18.76 -16.38
C GLU A 36 3.01 -18.77 -15.30
N LEU A 37 2.73 -18.11 -14.18
CA LEU A 37 3.60 -18.10 -13.01
C LEU A 37 3.55 -19.48 -12.32
N ASP A 38 4.70 -19.99 -11.89
CA ASP A 38 4.86 -21.27 -11.19
C ASP A 38 4.40 -21.24 -9.72
N PHE A 39 3.33 -20.51 -9.45
CA PHE A 39 2.67 -20.43 -8.16
C PHE A 39 1.18 -20.78 -8.30
N VAL A 40 0.63 -21.27 -7.22
CA VAL A 40 -0.81 -21.56 -7.11
C VAL A 40 -1.40 -20.96 -5.84
N ALA A 41 -2.55 -20.34 -5.98
CA ALA A 41 -3.29 -19.82 -4.83
C ALA A 41 -3.78 -20.99 -3.95
N VAL A 42 -3.58 -20.86 -2.64
CA VAL A 42 -4.04 -21.84 -1.65
C VAL A 42 -4.92 -21.15 -0.61
N PRO A 43 -5.84 -21.90 0.05
CA PRO A 43 -6.63 -21.33 1.15
C PRO A 43 -5.72 -20.76 2.24
N ASN A 44 -5.86 -19.48 2.52
CA ASN A 44 -5.15 -18.79 3.59
C ASN A 44 -6.11 -18.57 4.76
N ARG A 45 -6.18 -19.54 5.67
CA ARG A 45 -7.02 -19.44 6.87
C ARG A 45 -6.24 -18.78 7.98
N LEU A 46 -6.68 -17.59 8.39
CA LEU A 46 -6.15 -16.86 9.54
C LEU A 46 -7.21 -16.93 10.66
N PRO A 47 -7.12 -17.91 11.56
CA PRO A 47 -8.09 -18.04 12.63
C PRO A 47 -7.97 -16.86 13.59
N LEU A 48 -9.09 -16.19 13.83
CA LEU A 48 -9.17 -15.07 14.77
C LEU A 48 -9.94 -15.51 16.02
N PRO A 49 -9.61 -14.98 17.20
CA PRO A 49 -10.37 -15.22 18.43
C PRO A 49 -11.82 -14.71 18.29
N PRO A 50 -12.76 -15.26 19.07
CA PRO A 50 -14.12 -14.76 19.14
C PRO A 50 -14.17 -13.25 19.42
N GLY A 51 -14.96 -12.51 18.65
CA GLY A 51 -15.12 -11.05 18.80
C GLY A 51 -14.04 -10.21 18.09
N VAL A 52 -12.96 -10.81 17.57
CA VAL A 52 -11.98 -10.12 16.75
C VAL A 52 -12.36 -10.25 15.28
N THR A 53 -12.45 -9.12 14.58
CA THR A 53 -12.78 -9.08 13.14
C THR A 53 -11.72 -8.29 12.39
N MET A 54 -11.18 -8.88 11.34
CA MET A 54 -10.22 -8.23 10.46
C MET A 54 -10.97 -7.46 9.37
N GLY A 55 -10.67 -6.17 9.23
CA GLY A 55 -11.16 -5.37 8.11
C GLY A 55 -10.53 -5.77 6.78
N ALA A 56 -10.92 -5.08 5.68
CA ALA A 56 -10.34 -5.34 4.37
C ALA A 56 -8.81 -5.10 4.39
N PRO A 57 -7.97 -6.11 4.04
CA PRO A 57 -6.53 -5.96 3.99
C PRO A 57 -6.11 -4.91 2.96
N ALA A 58 -5.34 -3.92 3.40
CA ALA A 58 -4.74 -2.91 2.55
C ALA A 58 -3.31 -3.28 2.17
N SER A 59 -2.54 -3.82 3.11
CA SER A 59 -1.15 -4.20 2.90
C SER A 59 -0.75 -5.37 3.80
N VAL A 60 0.35 -6.03 3.47
CA VAL A 60 0.93 -7.13 4.22
C VAL A 60 2.45 -7.04 4.18
N ALA A 61 3.11 -7.35 5.29
CA ALA A 61 4.57 -7.37 5.40
C ALA A 61 5.01 -8.44 6.40
N PHE A 62 6.29 -8.83 6.34
CA PHE A 62 6.91 -9.71 7.34
C PHE A 62 7.97 -8.93 8.12
N ASP A 63 8.03 -9.13 9.42
CA ASP A 63 9.10 -8.61 10.25
C ASP A 63 10.36 -9.51 10.21
N ALA A 64 11.41 -9.10 10.89
CA ALA A 64 12.69 -9.85 10.91
C ALA A 64 12.59 -11.20 11.64
N LYS A 65 11.52 -11.46 12.40
CA LYS A 65 11.24 -12.74 13.06
C LYS A 65 10.42 -13.69 12.17
N GLY A 66 9.97 -13.22 10.99
CA GLY A 66 9.08 -13.96 10.12
C GLY A 66 7.60 -13.85 10.51
N HIS A 67 7.24 -13.02 11.48
CA HIS A 67 5.84 -12.76 11.79
C HIS A 67 5.19 -11.99 10.63
N MET A 68 3.99 -12.43 10.27
CA MET A 68 3.18 -11.75 9.26
C MET A 68 2.37 -10.62 9.89
N TRP A 69 2.46 -9.45 9.30
CA TRP A 69 1.69 -8.27 9.69
C TRP A 69 0.73 -7.88 8.58
N VAL A 70 -0.53 -7.69 8.94
CA VAL A 70 -1.59 -7.29 8.00
C VAL A 70 -2.13 -5.93 8.42
N LEU A 71 -2.05 -4.96 7.52
CA LEU A 71 -2.68 -3.66 7.67
C LEU A 71 -4.07 -3.71 7.05
N THR A 72 -5.09 -3.30 7.80
CA THR A 72 -6.48 -3.39 7.37
C THR A 72 -7.20 -2.04 7.44
N ARG A 73 -8.31 -1.94 6.73
CA ARG A 73 -9.24 -0.80 6.79
C ARG A 73 -10.36 -1.04 7.80
N GLY A 74 -10.03 -1.61 8.96
CA GLY A 74 -10.95 -1.91 10.06
C GLY A 74 -10.71 -1.05 11.30
N ALA A 75 -11.52 -1.26 12.34
CA ALA A 75 -11.38 -0.56 13.62
C ALA A 75 -10.02 -0.83 14.28
N GLN A 76 -9.54 -2.08 14.21
CA GLN A 76 -8.17 -2.44 14.55
C GLN A 76 -7.37 -2.55 13.25
N PRO A 77 -6.49 -1.60 12.95
CA PRO A 77 -5.82 -1.57 11.65
C PRO A 77 -4.65 -2.54 11.53
N LEU A 78 -4.01 -2.95 12.61
CA LEU A 78 -2.80 -3.77 12.61
C LEU A 78 -3.06 -5.13 13.25
N PHE A 79 -2.75 -6.20 12.51
CA PHE A 79 -2.82 -7.59 12.93
C PHE A 79 -1.44 -8.23 12.83
N GLU A 80 -1.04 -8.96 13.87
CA GLU A 80 0.20 -9.74 13.92
C GLU A 80 -0.14 -11.24 14.04
N PHE A 81 0.50 -12.04 13.19
CA PHE A 81 0.44 -13.49 13.18
C PHE A 81 1.85 -14.06 13.28
N ASP A 82 2.03 -15.19 13.92
CA ASP A 82 3.31 -15.89 13.94
C ASP A 82 3.65 -16.51 12.57
N GLU A 83 4.83 -17.14 12.47
CA GLU A 83 5.30 -17.83 11.26
C GLU A 83 4.34 -18.93 10.77
N GLY A 84 3.57 -19.55 11.70
CA GLY A 84 2.58 -20.58 11.40
C GLY A 84 1.22 -20.03 10.99
N GLY A 85 1.00 -18.70 11.08
CA GLY A 85 -0.27 -18.03 10.81
C GLY A 85 -1.22 -18.02 12.02
N ALA A 86 -0.76 -18.35 13.24
CA ALA A 86 -1.56 -18.20 14.45
C ALA A 86 -1.63 -16.71 14.85
N PHE A 87 -2.83 -16.26 15.23
CA PHE A 87 -3.07 -14.90 15.68
C PHE A 87 -2.32 -14.60 16.98
N LEU A 88 -1.56 -13.52 17.01
CA LEU A 88 -0.86 -13.03 18.19
C LEU A 88 -1.60 -11.86 18.83
N ARG A 89 -1.94 -10.84 18.04
CA ARG A 89 -2.67 -9.65 18.52
C ARG A 89 -3.21 -8.79 17.37
N ALA A 90 -4.12 -7.88 17.74
CA ALA A 90 -4.56 -6.76 16.91
C ALA A 90 -4.59 -5.49 17.75
N PHE A 91 -4.25 -4.34 17.16
CA PHE A 91 -4.18 -3.06 17.86
C PHE A 91 -4.24 -1.87 16.89
N GLY A 92 -4.15 -0.65 17.45
CA GLY A 92 -4.04 0.60 16.72
C GLY A 92 -5.36 1.31 16.50
N ASP A 93 -6.42 0.92 17.22
CA ASP A 93 -7.70 1.63 17.28
C ASP A 93 -7.56 3.06 17.78
N ASP A 94 -6.60 3.32 18.69
CA ASP A 94 -6.21 4.63 19.19
C ASP A 94 -5.40 5.47 18.18
N LEU A 95 -4.91 4.87 17.10
CA LEU A 95 -4.20 5.57 16.03
C LEU A 95 -5.13 6.37 15.11
N HIS A 96 -6.42 6.12 15.17
CA HIS A 96 -7.47 6.86 14.42
C HIS A 96 -7.16 7.03 12.92
N PHE A 97 -6.66 5.96 12.29
CA PHE A 97 -6.50 5.94 10.84
C PHE A 97 -7.86 5.96 10.14
N THR A 98 -7.93 6.62 9.00
CA THR A 98 -9.19 6.75 8.24
C THR A 98 -9.20 5.94 6.95
N ARG A 99 -8.05 5.76 6.30
CA ARG A 99 -7.88 4.91 5.12
C ARG A 99 -6.45 4.44 4.99
N THR A 100 -6.12 3.41 5.73
CA THR A 100 -4.80 2.76 5.68
C THR A 100 -4.45 2.27 4.29
N HIS A 101 -3.14 2.32 3.94
CA HIS A 101 -2.69 2.00 2.60
C HIS A 101 -1.41 1.15 2.57
N GLY A 102 -0.23 1.69 2.85
CA GLY A 102 1.05 0.99 2.84
C GLY A 102 1.50 0.58 4.24
N LEU A 103 2.11 -0.60 4.35
CA LEU A 103 2.76 -1.15 5.54
C LEU A 103 4.18 -1.56 5.18
N ARG A 104 5.17 -1.04 5.91
CA ARG A 104 6.58 -1.39 5.73
C ARG A 104 7.28 -1.54 7.08
N PHE A 105 8.39 -2.25 7.10
CA PHE A 105 9.34 -2.26 8.20
C PHE A 105 10.61 -1.54 7.81
N ASP A 106 11.13 -0.67 8.71
CA ASP A 106 12.47 -0.14 8.55
C ASP A 106 13.52 -1.16 9.04
N ARG A 107 14.81 -0.83 8.87
CA ARG A 107 15.92 -1.72 9.25
C ARG A 107 16.02 -1.94 10.76
N ASP A 108 15.48 -1.03 11.56
CA ASP A 108 15.44 -1.14 13.01
C ASP A 108 14.24 -1.98 13.49
N GLY A 109 13.43 -2.47 12.57
CA GLY A 109 12.23 -3.28 12.84
C GLY A 109 11.02 -2.46 13.28
N ASN A 110 10.99 -1.15 13.03
CA ASN A 110 9.82 -0.34 13.31
C ASN A 110 8.80 -0.44 12.18
N ILE A 111 7.54 -0.36 12.55
CA ILE A 111 6.39 -0.38 11.65
C ILE A 111 6.20 1.02 11.05
N TRP A 112 5.98 1.08 9.75
CA TRP A 112 5.58 2.30 9.06
C TRP A 112 4.25 2.09 8.36
N VAL A 113 3.32 3.00 8.62
CA VAL A 113 1.98 2.98 8.03
C VAL A 113 1.75 4.28 7.30
N SER A 114 1.36 4.20 6.03
CA SER A 114 0.78 5.33 5.30
C SER A 114 -0.74 5.29 5.42
N ASP A 115 -1.34 6.44 5.74
CA ASP A 115 -2.80 6.60 5.79
C ASP A 115 -3.23 7.70 4.83
N VAL A 116 -3.75 7.26 3.70
CA VAL A 116 -4.22 8.13 2.61
C VAL A 116 -5.33 9.06 3.08
N GLY A 117 -6.23 8.56 3.93
CA GLY A 117 -7.38 9.33 4.38
C GLY A 117 -7.03 10.42 5.39
N SER A 118 -6.08 10.16 6.28
CA SER A 118 -5.62 11.14 7.27
C SER A 118 -4.43 11.98 6.80
N HIS A 119 -3.92 11.74 5.59
CA HIS A 119 -2.80 12.49 4.99
C HIS A 119 -1.50 12.41 5.78
N ILE A 120 -1.21 11.27 6.43
CA ILE A 120 -0.03 11.08 7.27
C ILE A 120 0.71 9.78 6.95
N VAL A 121 1.99 9.76 7.31
CA VAL A 121 2.80 8.54 7.47
C VAL A 121 3.23 8.47 8.93
N VAL A 122 3.03 7.31 9.56
CA VAL A 122 3.33 7.11 10.98
C VAL A 122 4.36 6.00 11.14
N LYS A 123 5.39 6.27 11.95
CA LYS A 123 6.35 5.26 12.45
C LYS A 123 5.93 4.83 13.84
N LEU A 124 5.87 3.51 14.06
CA LEU A 124 5.55 2.89 15.34
C LEU A 124 6.66 1.92 15.75
N ASN A 125 6.87 1.76 17.04
CA ASN A 125 7.58 0.56 17.51
C ASN A 125 6.64 -0.68 17.47
N LEU A 126 7.21 -1.86 17.73
CA LEU A 126 6.40 -3.10 17.74
C LEU A 126 5.33 -3.11 18.85
N GLN A 127 5.39 -2.24 19.86
CA GLN A 127 4.37 -2.09 20.90
C GLN A 127 3.22 -1.15 20.49
N GLY A 128 3.28 -0.57 19.27
CA GLY A 128 2.27 0.35 18.76
C GLY A 128 2.46 1.81 19.19
N GLN A 129 3.54 2.13 19.91
CA GLN A 129 3.82 3.52 20.29
C GLN A 129 4.30 4.34 19.10
N VAL A 130 3.72 5.52 18.91
CA VAL A 130 4.10 6.45 17.84
C VAL A 130 5.49 7.03 18.13
N LEU A 131 6.42 6.82 17.21
CA LEU A 131 7.78 7.35 17.26
C LEU A 131 7.97 8.60 16.38
N LEU A 132 7.24 8.67 15.25
CA LEU A 132 7.29 9.78 14.30
C LEU A 132 5.98 9.87 13.53
N THR A 133 5.55 11.08 13.22
CA THR A 133 4.47 11.35 12.26
C THR A 133 4.97 12.33 11.22
N LEU A 134 4.85 11.97 9.95
CA LEU A 134 5.03 12.88 8.81
C LEU A 134 3.65 13.29 8.29
N GLY A 135 3.48 14.58 8.01
CA GLY A 135 2.19 15.16 7.65
C GLY A 135 1.44 15.74 8.83
N VAL A 136 0.33 16.41 8.54
CA VAL A 136 -0.61 16.94 9.54
C VAL A 136 -1.93 16.20 9.39
N ARG A 137 -2.35 15.52 10.46
CA ARG A 137 -3.55 14.68 10.44
C ARG A 137 -4.78 15.43 9.97
N GLY A 138 -5.44 14.89 8.94
CA GLY A 138 -6.66 15.45 8.36
C GLY A 138 -6.44 16.65 7.44
N GLU A 139 -5.18 17.07 7.23
CA GLU A 139 -4.87 18.24 6.41
C GLU A 139 -4.08 17.84 5.15
N ALA A 140 -4.77 17.83 4.01
CA ALA A 140 -4.12 17.67 2.71
C ALA A 140 -3.35 18.95 2.32
N GLY A 141 -2.17 18.79 1.72
CA GLY A 141 -1.42 19.93 1.21
C GLY A 141 -0.03 19.58 0.71
N ALA A 142 0.67 20.59 0.22
CA ALA A 142 2.07 20.46 -0.16
C ALA A 142 2.99 20.59 1.06
N TRP A 143 4.09 19.82 1.04
CA TRP A 143 5.19 20.05 1.95
C TRP A 143 6.02 21.23 1.43
N ASP A 144 6.11 22.28 2.22
CA ASP A 144 6.87 23.49 1.90
C ASP A 144 7.48 24.06 3.19
N GLU A 145 8.78 23.83 3.37
CA GLU A 145 9.53 24.30 4.54
C GLU A 145 9.59 25.84 4.57
N THR A 146 9.60 26.50 3.41
CA THR A 146 9.67 27.96 3.32
C THR A 146 8.37 28.60 3.82
N ALA A 147 7.24 27.97 3.50
CA ALA A 147 5.92 28.39 3.97
C ALA A 147 5.57 27.80 5.35
N GLY A 148 6.46 27.02 5.97
CA GLY A 148 6.20 26.31 7.22
C GLY A 148 5.13 25.21 7.11
N SER A 149 4.78 24.79 5.90
CA SER A 149 3.80 23.74 5.65
C SER A 149 4.46 22.36 5.72
N ARG A 150 3.96 21.50 6.60
CA ARG A 150 4.42 20.10 6.75
C ARG A 150 3.29 19.13 6.41
N ARG A 151 2.50 19.44 5.39
CA ARG A 151 1.37 18.62 4.96
C ARG A 151 1.80 17.61 3.92
N LEU A 152 1.15 16.44 3.93
CA LEU A 152 1.18 15.47 2.85
C LEU A 152 -0.18 15.48 2.13
N ASN A 153 -0.21 14.95 0.92
CA ASN A 153 -1.45 14.81 0.17
C ASN A 153 -1.65 13.36 -0.26
N GLN A 154 -2.39 12.61 0.55
CA GLN A 154 -2.71 11.20 0.29
C GLN A 154 -1.44 10.35 0.09
N PRO A 155 -0.61 10.15 1.14
CA PRO A 155 0.57 9.31 1.05
C PRO A 155 0.19 7.84 0.86
N ASN A 156 0.79 7.19 -0.15
CA ASN A 156 0.44 5.83 -0.55
C ASN A 156 1.36 4.78 0.07
N ASP A 157 2.67 5.00 0.00
CA ASP A 157 3.67 4.02 0.43
C ASP A 157 4.95 4.72 0.89
N VAL A 158 5.81 3.96 1.56
CA VAL A 158 7.11 4.43 2.07
C VAL A 158 8.18 3.40 1.79
N ALA A 159 9.40 3.85 1.48
CA ALA A 159 10.57 3.02 1.32
C ALA A 159 11.80 3.66 2.00
N PHE A 160 12.85 2.86 2.24
CA PHE A 160 14.01 3.30 2.99
C PHE A 160 15.29 3.15 2.19
N GLY A 161 16.08 4.22 2.15
CA GLY A 161 17.40 4.25 1.56
C GLY A 161 18.44 3.52 2.41
N ARG A 162 19.68 3.45 1.88
CA ARG A 162 20.79 2.74 2.55
C ARG A 162 21.22 3.37 3.86
N ASP A 163 21.16 4.69 3.96
CA ASP A 163 21.56 5.48 5.14
C ASP A 163 20.36 5.81 6.03
N GLY A 164 19.21 5.14 5.78
CA GLY A 164 17.98 5.31 6.54
C GLY A 164 17.11 6.48 6.05
N GLU A 165 17.40 7.04 4.88
CA GLU A 165 16.50 8.04 4.28
C GLU A 165 15.12 7.44 4.07
N ILE A 166 14.11 8.28 4.22
CA ILE A 166 12.71 7.92 4.09
C ILE A 166 12.19 8.52 2.78
N PHE A 167 11.64 7.69 1.93
CA PHE A 167 10.99 8.11 0.68
C PHE A 167 9.49 7.84 0.79
N VAL A 168 8.69 8.89 0.64
CA VAL A 168 7.22 8.80 0.67
C VAL A 168 6.69 9.12 -0.71
N VAL A 169 5.88 8.22 -1.27
CA VAL A 169 5.08 8.52 -2.48
C VAL A 169 3.67 8.93 -2.07
N GLN A 170 3.12 9.93 -2.77
CA GLN A 170 1.79 10.48 -2.48
C GLN A 170 1.00 10.78 -3.74
N GLY A 171 -0.28 11.18 -3.57
CA GLY A 171 -1.17 11.58 -4.66
C GLY A 171 -2.04 10.43 -5.16
N HIS A 172 -2.78 9.78 -4.26
CA HIS A 172 -3.63 8.61 -4.56
C HIS A 172 -4.75 8.91 -5.56
N THR A 173 -5.26 10.14 -5.60
CA THR A 173 -6.37 10.52 -6.47
C THR A 173 -5.86 10.89 -7.86
N PRO A 174 -6.38 10.25 -8.95
CA PRO A 174 -6.10 10.68 -10.31
C PRO A 174 -6.68 12.07 -10.61
N GLY A 175 -6.18 12.71 -11.67
CA GLY A 175 -6.68 13.99 -12.13
C GLY A 175 -6.05 15.20 -11.43
N ALA A 176 -6.52 16.38 -11.76
CA ALA A 176 -5.88 17.66 -11.43
C ALA A 176 -5.78 17.98 -9.93
N SER A 177 -6.65 17.41 -9.10
CA SER A 177 -6.63 17.64 -7.64
C SER A 177 -5.57 16.85 -6.89
N GLY A 178 -4.92 15.86 -7.54
CA GLY A 178 -3.87 15.07 -6.92
C GLY A 178 -2.52 15.78 -6.92
N ASP A 179 -1.69 15.48 -5.94
CA ASP A 179 -0.31 15.95 -5.84
C ASP A 179 0.65 14.74 -5.86
N ALA A 180 0.82 14.14 -7.05
CA ALA A 180 1.63 12.95 -7.23
C ALA A 180 3.11 13.27 -7.25
N ARG A 181 3.84 12.85 -6.21
CA ARG A 181 5.28 13.09 -6.07
C ARG A 181 5.95 12.12 -5.13
N VAL A 182 7.26 12.15 -5.12
CA VAL A 182 8.12 11.53 -4.10
C VAL A 182 8.67 12.62 -3.20
N LEU A 183 8.61 12.38 -1.88
CA LEU A 183 9.26 13.25 -0.88
C LEU A 183 10.38 12.44 -0.22
N LYS A 184 11.56 13.06 -0.07
CA LYS A 184 12.71 12.51 0.62
C LYS A 184 12.90 13.21 1.95
N PHE A 185 13.07 12.40 3.02
CA PHE A 185 13.40 12.86 4.35
C PHE A 185 14.67 12.15 4.83
N ASP A 186 15.39 12.74 5.78
CA ASP A 186 16.44 12.03 6.48
C ASP A 186 15.85 11.01 7.49
N ARG A 187 16.70 10.18 8.10
CA ARG A 187 16.28 9.15 9.05
C ARG A 187 15.54 9.67 10.29
N THR A 188 15.61 10.97 10.56
CA THR A 188 14.93 11.63 11.69
C THR A 188 13.56 12.21 11.29
N GLY A 189 13.21 12.16 10.00
CA GLY A 189 11.99 12.75 9.46
C GLY A 189 12.13 14.22 9.06
N ARG A 190 13.36 14.76 9.02
CA ARG A 190 13.58 16.11 8.49
C ARG A 190 13.53 16.07 6.97
N PHE A 191 12.73 16.94 6.38
CA PHE A 191 12.58 17.06 4.94
C PHE A 191 13.90 17.46 4.24
N ILE A 192 14.18 16.81 3.13
CA ILE A 192 15.35 17.09 2.29
C ILE A 192 14.89 17.73 0.99
N LYS A 193 14.01 17.08 0.24
CA LYS A 193 13.51 17.54 -1.07
C LYS A 193 12.30 16.74 -1.53
N SER A 194 11.67 17.20 -2.60
CA SER A 194 10.68 16.43 -3.32
C SER A 194 10.83 16.60 -4.84
N TRP A 195 10.32 15.61 -5.58
CA TRP A 195 10.24 15.68 -7.04
C TRP A 195 8.97 15.03 -7.54
N GLY A 196 8.61 15.27 -8.80
CA GLY A 196 7.38 14.77 -9.41
C GLY A 196 6.42 15.87 -9.77
N GLY A 197 5.16 15.66 -9.45
CA GLY A 197 4.00 16.42 -9.87
C GLY A 197 3.21 15.72 -10.94
N LYS A 198 1.99 16.16 -11.22
CA LYS A 198 1.09 15.58 -12.22
C LYS A 198 1.65 15.67 -13.62
N GLY A 199 1.53 14.59 -14.38
CA GLY A 199 1.92 14.54 -15.79
C GLY A 199 2.24 13.13 -16.27
N LYS A 200 2.61 13.06 -17.57
CA LYS A 200 3.01 11.81 -18.24
C LYS A 200 4.48 11.81 -18.65
N GLU A 201 5.14 12.95 -18.59
CA GLU A 201 6.55 13.10 -18.94
C GLU A 201 7.42 12.31 -17.95
N PRO A 202 8.64 11.90 -18.31
CA PRO A 202 9.58 11.32 -17.36
C PRO A 202 9.76 12.19 -16.12
N GLY A 203 9.70 11.58 -14.95
CA GLY A 203 9.78 12.29 -13.67
C GLY A 203 8.44 12.89 -13.18
N ARG A 204 7.36 12.81 -13.97
CA ARG A 204 6.00 13.18 -13.55
C ARG A 204 5.17 11.92 -13.30
N PHE A 205 4.07 12.05 -12.55
CA PHE A 205 3.21 10.94 -12.17
C PHE A 205 1.73 11.30 -12.34
N GLU A 206 0.91 10.34 -12.73
CA GLU A 206 -0.54 10.46 -12.54
C GLU A 206 -0.94 9.99 -11.13
N VAL A 207 -0.46 8.83 -10.70
CA VAL A 207 -0.58 8.34 -9.33
C VAL A 207 0.70 7.60 -8.94
N ALA A 208 1.55 8.20 -8.10
CA ALA A 208 2.69 7.51 -7.49
C ALA A 208 2.17 6.59 -6.38
N HIS A 209 1.91 5.30 -6.71
CA HIS A 209 1.14 4.41 -5.85
C HIS A 209 1.99 3.55 -4.91
N GLY A 210 3.03 2.93 -5.39
CA GLY A 210 3.96 2.10 -4.61
C GLY A 210 5.40 2.54 -4.82
N ILE A 211 6.26 2.23 -3.86
CA ILE A 211 7.70 2.50 -3.94
C ILE A 211 8.49 1.36 -3.30
N ALA A 212 9.60 0.98 -3.94
CA ALA A 212 10.58 0.07 -3.39
C ALA A 212 12.00 0.53 -3.72
N VAL A 213 12.98 0.08 -2.94
CA VAL A 213 14.41 0.38 -3.16
C VAL A 213 15.12 -0.92 -3.48
N ASP A 214 15.84 -0.96 -4.60
CA ASP A 214 16.61 -2.14 -4.99
C ASP A 214 17.99 -2.22 -4.30
N ALA A 215 18.71 -3.32 -4.54
CA ALA A 215 20.04 -3.53 -3.97
C ALA A 215 21.08 -2.50 -4.45
N ALA A 216 20.86 -1.84 -5.58
CA ALA A 216 21.71 -0.75 -6.06
C ALA A 216 21.40 0.59 -5.38
N GLY A 217 20.27 0.70 -4.66
CA GLY A 217 19.77 1.91 -4.04
C GLY A 217 18.89 2.75 -4.97
N LEU A 218 18.45 2.17 -6.09
CA LEU A 218 17.53 2.82 -7.00
C LEU A 218 16.10 2.71 -6.50
N LEU A 219 15.33 3.77 -6.69
CA LEU A 219 13.93 3.87 -6.31
C LEU A 219 13.05 3.42 -7.48
N TRP A 220 12.23 2.42 -7.26
CA TRP A 220 11.24 1.91 -8.20
C TRP A 220 9.88 2.44 -7.80
N VAL A 221 9.30 3.34 -8.59
CA VAL A 221 8.01 3.99 -8.30
C VAL A 221 6.97 3.53 -9.31
N THR A 222 5.89 2.91 -8.82
CA THR A 222 4.76 2.56 -9.68
C THR A 222 3.93 3.81 -9.96
N ASP A 223 3.83 4.19 -11.22
CA ASP A 223 2.99 5.27 -11.72
C ASP A 223 1.73 4.67 -12.32
N ARG A 224 0.80 4.33 -11.41
CA ARG A 224 -0.30 3.38 -11.62
C ARG A 224 -1.16 3.72 -12.82
N GLU A 225 -1.72 4.91 -12.89
CA GLU A 225 -2.62 5.33 -13.98
C GLU A 225 -1.87 5.67 -15.28
N ASN A 226 -0.57 5.92 -15.22
CA ASN A 226 0.28 6.01 -16.42
C ASN A 226 0.78 4.64 -16.91
N GLN A 227 0.41 3.56 -16.24
CA GLN A 227 0.72 2.18 -16.63
C GLN A 227 2.22 1.92 -16.79
N ARG A 228 3.02 2.45 -15.87
CA ARG A 228 4.49 2.33 -15.90
C ARG A 228 5.10 2.24 -14.51
N ILE A 229 6.35 1.79 -14.48
CA ILE A 229 7.26 2.00 -13.35
C ILE A 229 8.33 2.99 -13.81
N GLN A 230 8.66 3.96 -12.97
CA GLN A 230 9.77 4.85 -13.16
C GLN A 230 10.87 4.56 -12.13
N ILE A 231 12.11 4.60 -12.58
CA ILE A 231 13.31 4.38 -11.77
C ILE A 231 14.03 5.71 -11.58
N PHE A 232 14.40 5.98 -10.33
CA PHE A 232 15.17 7.16 -9.93
C PHE A 232 16.39 6.73 -9.11
N ASP A 233 17.42 7.56 -9.11
CA ASP A 233 18.45 7.45 -8.06
C ASP A 233 17.93 8.00 -6.73
N ALA A 234 18.72 7.85 -5.67
CA ALA A 234 18.35 8.32 -4.33
C ALA A 234 18.24 9.85 -4.21
N ASP A 235 18.74 10.59 -5.21
CA ASP A 235 18.62 12.05 -5.29
C ASP A 235 17.48 12.52 -6.20
N GLY A 236 16.69 11.56 -6.73
CA GLY A 236 15.51 11.84 -7.52
C GLY A 236 15.80 12.14 -8.99
N ALA A 237 17.02 11.89 -9.48
CA ALA A 237 17.29 11.98 -10.89
C ALA A 237 16.64 10.78 -11.62
N PHE A 238 15.92 11.08 -12.70
CA PHE A 238 15.26 10.04 -13.52
C PHE A 238 16.32 9.18 -14.22
N VAL A 239 16.19 7.87 -14.10
CA VAL A 239 17.09 6.90 -14.73
C VAL A 239 16.45 6.27 -15.96
N ARG A 240 15.26 5.68 -15.80
CA ARG A 240 14.52 5.03 -16.89
C ARG A 240 13.08 4.73 -16.48
N GLU A 241 12.26 4.33 -17.43
CA GLU A 241 10.92 3.84 -17.18
C GLU A 241 10.62 2.55 -17.95
N MET A 242 9.59 1.85 -17.53
CA MET A 242 9.10 0.63 -18.17
C MET A 242 7.59 0.64 -18.20
N PRO A 243 6.97 0.48 -19.39
CA PRO A 243 5.52 0.38 -19.51
C PRO A 243 5.02 -1.01 -19.14
N TYR A 244 3.80 -1.08 -18.60
CA TYR A 244 3.08 -2.32 -18.31
C TYR A 244 1.62 -2.18 -18.75
N ALA A 245 0.99 -3.29 -19.17
CA ALA A 245 -0.44 -3.33 -19.29
C ALA A 245 -1.09 -3.39 -17.90
N GLY A 246 -2.26 -2.77 -17.72
CA GLY A 246 -2.98 -2.74 -16.45
C GLY A 246 -2.53 -1.61 -15.52
N LEU A 247 -2.61 -1.84 -14.22
CA LEU A 247 -2.38 -0.85 -13.17
C LEU A 247 -1.32 -1.36 -12.18
N PRO A 248 -0.02 -1.10 -12.39
CA PRO A 248 1.02 -1.49 -11.45
C PRO A 248 0.80 -0.80 -10.10
N CYS A 249 0.48 -1.58 -9.05
CA CYS A 249 0.15 -1.04 -7.72
C CYS A 249 1.35 -1.04 -6.78
N ALA A 250 1.87 -2.22 -6.44
CA ALA A 250 2.96 -2.35 -5.48
C ALA A 250 3.99 -3.39 -5.91
N LEU A 251 5.17 -3.28 -5.34
CA LEU A 251 6.34 -4.11 -5.64
C LEU A 251 6.91 -4.71 -4.35
N ASP A 252 7.41 -5.93 -4.46
CA ASP A 252 8.37 -6.52 -3.53
C ASP A 252 9.62 -6.91 -4.33
N ILE A 253 10.77 -6.31 -3.98
CA ILE A 253 12.04 -6.50 -4.68
C ILE A 253 12.90 -7.48 -3.88
N GLY A 254 12.95 -8.72 -4.34
CA GLY A 254 13.82 -9.75 -3.81
C GLY A 254 15.21 -9.75 -4.44
N ARG A 255 16.03 -10.73 -4.03
CA ARG A 255 17.41 -10.89 -4.56
C ARG A 255 17.46 -11.37 -6.01
N GLN A 256 16.48 -12.13 -6.43
CA GLN A 256 16.47 -12.80 -7.73
C GLN A 256 15.38 -12.28 -8.67
N TYR A 257 14.24 -11.94 -8.11
CA TYR A 257 13.05 -11.49 -8.83
C TYR A 257 12.39 -10.31 -8.13
N ILE A 258 11.61 -9.58 -8.91
CA ILE A 258 10.65 -8.59 -8.40
C ILE A 258 9.27 -9.21 -8.58
N TYR A 259 8.44 -9.13 -7.53
CA TYR A 259 7.02 -9.43 -7.63
C TYR A 259 6.23 -8.15 -7.62
N MET A 260 5.27 -8.03 -8.54
CA MET A 260 4.42 -6.88 -8.70
C MET A 260 2.97 -7.29 -8.73
N VAL A 261 2.09 -6.51 -8.12
CA VAL A 261 0.65 -6.66 -8.28
C VAL A 261 0.12 -5.68 -9.31
N ASN A 262 -0.74 -6.18 -10.18
CA ASN A 262 -1.39 -5.45 -11.26
C ASN A 262 -2.87 -5.25 -10.92
N GLY A 263 -3.12 -4.36 -10.03
CA GLY A 263 -4.34 -3.89 -9.40
C GLY A 263 -5.65 -4.54 -9.88
N PHE A 264 -6.46 -3.78 -10.61
CA PHE A 264 -7.77 -4.23 -11.10
C PHE A 264 -7.70 -5.18 -12.31
N ALA A 265 -6.53 -5.36 -12.93
CA ALA A 265 -6.28 -6.48 -13.83
C ALA A 265 -6.19 -7.82 -13.07
N GLY A 266 -6.12 -7.77 -11.73
CA GLY A 266 -6.20 -8.93 -10.86
C GLY A 266 -5.01 -9.87 -10.98
N GLN A 267 -3.80 -9.38 -11.26
CA GLN A 267 -2.65 -10.23 -11.52
C GLN A 267 -1.53 -10.06 -10.50
N VAL A 268 -0.77 -11.14 -10.33
CA VAL A 268 0.57 -11.17 -9.75
C VAL A 268 1.56 -11.41 -10.87
N LEU A 269 2.54 -10.56 -11.01
CA LEU A 269 3.60 -10.62 -12.03
C LEU A 269 4.94 -10.94 -11.36
N ARG A 270 5.76 -11.79 -12.01
CA ARG A 270 7.18 -11.94 -11.70
C ARG A 270 8.00 -11.22 -12.77
N LEU A 271 8.89 -10.35 -12.33
CA LEU A 271 9.79 -9.60 -13.19
C LEU A 271 11.24 -10.01 -12.89
N ASP A 272 12.12 -9.88 -13.89
CA ASP A 272 13.56 -9.87 -13.62
C ASP A 272 13.99 -8.55 -12.96
N LEU A 273 15.23 -8.46 -12.50
CA LEU A 273 15.76 -7.26 -11.84
C LEU A 273 15.94 -6.05 -12.80
N ASN A 274 15.69 -6.23 -14.10
CA ASN A 274 15.60 -5.15 -15.06
C ASN A 274 14.17 -4.67 -15.32
N GLY A 275 13.16 -5.33 -14.71
CA GLY A 275 11.75 -5.01 -14.84
C GLY A 275 11.03 -5.70 -16.00
N ARG A 276 11.68 -6.64 -16.72
CA ARG A 276 11.03 -7.41 -17.77
C ARG A 276 10.09 -8.45 -17.15
N VAL A 277 8.87 -8.53 -17.63
CA VAL A 277 7.89 -9.55 -17.20
C VAL A 277 8.33 -10.92 -17.66
N LEU A 278 8.43 -11.85 -16.70
CA LEU A 278 8.81 -13.25 -16.91
C LEU A 278 7.59 -14.17 -16.88
N ALA A 279 6.65 -13.90 -15.98
CA ALA A 279 5.46 -14.73 -15.79
C ALA A 279 4.36 -13.94 -15.06
N ALA A 280 3.11 -14.41 -15.17
CA ALA A 280 1.95 -13.84 -14.51
C ALA A 280 0.98 -14.93 -14.06
N THR A 281 0.21 -14.66 -13.00
CA THR A 281 -0.95 -15.46 -12.58
C THR A 281 -2.02 -14.58 -12.02
N GLY A 282 -3.23 -15.12 -11.81
CA GLY A 282 -4.37 -14.38 -11.30
C GLY A 282 -5.20 -13.72 -12.39
N LYS A 283 -6.41 -13.33 -12.01
CA LYS A 283 -7.39 -12.66 -12.87
C LYS A 283 -8.42 -11.92 -12.00
N PRO A 284 -9.24 -11.01 -12.59
CA PRO A 284 -10.35 -10.41 -11.87
C PRO A 284 -11.38 -11.46 -11.42
N GLY A 285 -11.90 -11.32 -10.19
CA GLY A 285 -12.90 -12.20 -9.61
C GLY A 285 -12.88 -12.23 -8.09
N LYS A 286 -13.50 -13.28 -7.48
CA LYS A 286 -13.64 -13.42 -6.02
C LYS A 286 -13.16 -14.76 -5.47
N GLY A 287 -12.72 -15.66 -6.34
CA GLY A 287 -12.21 -16.98 -5.96
C GLY A 287 -10.73 -16.98 -5.58
N LEU A 288 -10.19 -18.19 -5.37
CA LEU A 288 -8.75 -18.37 -5.19
C LEU A 288 -8.01 -18.02 -6.49
N GLY A 289 -6.97 -17.18 -6.36
CA GLY A 289 -6.23 -16.63 -7.50
C GLY A 289 -7.00 -15.58 -8.29
N GLU A 290 -8.12 -15.11 -7.77
CA GLU A 290 -8.91 -14.03 -8.36
C GLU A 290 -8.94 -12.83 -7.42
N PHE A 291 -8.93 -11.62 -7.97
CA PHE A 291 -8.84 -10.38 -7.20
C PHE A 291 -9.89 -9.35 -7.62
N GLY A 292 -10.43 -8.63 -6.64
CA GLY A 292 -11.13 -7.37 -6.87
C GLY A 292 -10.12 -6.24 -7.15
N GLU A 293 -9.07 -6.16 -6.33
CA GLU A 293 -7.89 -5.32 -6.53
C GLU A 293 -6.68 -5.99 -5.87
N ALA A 294 -5.76 -6.53 -6.67
CA ALA A 294 -4.46 -6.98 -6.16
C ALA A 294 -3.65 -5.74 -5.75
N HIS A 295 -3.65 -5.41 -4.45
CA HIS A 295 -3.28 -4.09 -3.96
C HIS A 295 -1.83 -3.99 -3.48
N PHE A 296 -1.43 -4.82 -2.51
CA PHE A 296 -0.05 -4.95 -2.04
C PHE A 296 0.39 -6.41 -2.04
N ILE A 297 1.69 -6.61 -2.19
CA ILE A 297 2.33 -7.94 -2.22
C ILE A 297 3.57 -7.93 -1.34
N THR A 298 3.85 -9.08 -0.73
CA THR A 298 5.12 -9.37 -0.08
C THR A 298 5.51 -10.83 -0.25
N VAL A 299 6.80 -11.10 -0.22
CA VAL A 299 7.36 -12.46 -0.21
C VAL A 299 7.67 -12.85 1.24
N SER A 300 7.14 -13.99 1.68
CA SER A 300 7.45 -14.51 3.01
C SER A 300 8.89 -15.02 3.10
N PRO A 301 9.43 -15.24 4.31
CA PRO A 301 10.73 -15.89 4.48
C PRO A 301 10.84 -17.28 3.84
N SER A 302 9.72 -18.01 3.71
CA SER A 302 9.65 -19.31 3.02
C SER A 302 9.58 -19.22 1.49
N GLY A 303 9.44 -18.00 0.94
CA GLY A 303 9.31 -17.78 -0.51
C GLY A 303 7.87 -17.80 -1.02
N ASP A 304 6.86 -17.95 -0.16
CA ASP A 304 5.45 -17.84 -0.55
C ASP A 304 5.07 -16.37 -0.78
N LEU A 305 4.13 -16.13 -1.70
CA LEU A 305 3.62 -14.79 -1.96
C LEU A 305 2.34 -14.54 -1.18
N TYR A 306 2.24 -13.36 -0.59
CA TYR A 306 1.02 -12.89 0.08
C TYR A 306 0.54 -11.62 -0.59
N VAL A 307 -0.74 -11.61 -0.97
CA VAL A 307 -1.37 -10.50 -1.70
C VAL A 307 -2.58 -10.01 -0.96
N ALA A 308 -2.58 -8.73 -0.60
CA ALA A 308 -3.74 -8.05 -0.03
C ALA A 308 -4.70 -7.65 -1.16
N ASP A 309 -5.97 -8.07 -1.05
CA ASP A 309 -7.06 -7.64 -1.93
C ASP A 309 -7.97 -6.68 -1.17
N SER A 310 -7.82 -5.40 -1.48
CA SER A 310 -8.50 -4.34 -0.76
C SER A 310 -10.00 -4.21 -1.10
N VAL A 311 -10.44 -4.78 -2.22
CA VAL A 311 -11.83 -4.74 -2.69
C VAL A 311 -12.62 -5.96 -2.23
N ASN A 312 -12.06 -7.16 -2.39
CA ASN A 312 -12.73 -8.38 -1.91
C ASN A 312 -12.55 -8.61 -0.39
N GLY A 313 -11.69 -7.84 0.26
CA GLY A 313 -11.41 -7.99 1.68
C GLY A 313 -10.68 -9.29 2.02
N THR A 314 -9.81 -9.79 1.16
CA THR A 314 -9.10 -11.05 1.34
C THR A 314 -7.58 -10.87 1.35
N LEU A 315 -6.89 -11.72 2.10
CA LEU A 315 -5.44 -11.90 2.02
C LEU A 315 -5.17 -13.26 1.37
N GLN A 316 -4.68 -13.27 0.14
CA GLN A 316 -4.42 -14.49 -0.60
C GLN A 316 -2.97 -14.94 -0.47
N LYS A 317 -2.77 -16.24 -0.35
CA LYS A 317 -1.46 -16.90 -0.29
C LYS A 317 -1.23 -17.70 -1.56
N PHE A 318 -0.02 -17.60 -2.11
CA PHE A 318 0.43 -18.39 -3.25
C PHE A 318 1.68 -19.15 -2.87
N VAL A 319 1.72 -20.42 -3.21
CA VAL A 319 2.85 -21.32 -2.99
C VAL A 319 3.39 -21.84 -4.32
N HIS A 320 4.67 -22.19 -4.37
CA HIS A 320 5.24 -22.82 -5.56
C HIS A 320 4.47 -24.09 -5.95
N ARG A 321 4.20 -24.26 -7.24
CA ARG A 321 3.71 -25.53 -7.79
C ARG A 321 4.79 -26.59 -7.59
N LYS A 322 4.39 -27.71 -7.03
CA LYS A 322 5.26 -28.89 -6.89
C LYS A 322 5.41 -29.63 -8.23
#